data_edea6626a3647832a7ad9b88c23eebff
#
_entry.id   edea6626a3647832a7ad9b88c23eebff
#
_cell.length_a   1.000
_cell.length_b   1.000
_cell.length_c   1.000
_cell.angle_alpha   90.00
_cell.angle_beta   90.00
_cell.angle_gamma   90.00
#
_symmetry.space_group_name_H-M   'P 1'
#
loop_
_entity.id
_entity.type
_entity.pdbx_description
1 polymer ?
#
loop_
_entity_poly.entity_id
_entity_poly.type
_entity_poly.pdbx_seq_one_letter_code
_entity_poly.pdbx_strand_id
1 'polypeptide(L)'
;MIKIWIDDVRPAPKGYIWIRSVNEAKRFFNSSIGKNRIVALVDLDHDAGDFASFGGDYIRLLDWFEETGRNYPIRLHSLNPVGIQNMRRVIIKNGWKEVK
;
A
#
# COMPACT_ATOMS: atom_id res chain seq x y z
N MET A 1 -5.56 5.90 -15.34
CA MET A 1 -5.44 5.12 -14.09
C MET A 1 -4.00 5.08 -13.63
N ILE A 2 -3.76 5.09 -12.34
CA ILE A 2 -2.42 5.08 -11.77
C ILE A 2 -2.17 3.79 -10.99
N LYS A 3 -0.90 3.37 -10.95
CA LYS A 3 -0.43 2.23 -10.15
C LYS A 3 0.60 2.73 -9.14
N ILE A 4 0.47 2.26 -7.91
CA ILE A 4 1.29 2.68 -6.78
C ILE A 4 2.17 1.52 -6.35
N TRP A 5 3.47 1.78 -6.19
CA TRP A 5 4.44 0.81 -5.68
C TRP A 5 4.94 1.30 -4.33
N ILE A 6 4.74 0.49 -3.29
CA ILE A 6 5.12 0.86 -1.92
C ILE A 6 6.18 -0.12 -1.43
N ASP A 7 7.39 0.40 -1.31
CA ASP A 7 8.57 -0.39 -0.93
C ASP A 7 9.67 0.58 -0.49
N ASP A 8 10.42 0.20 0.52
CA ASP A 8 11.47 1.05 1.07
C ASP A 8 12.75 1.04 0.22
N VAL A 9 13.08 -0.11 -0.40
CA VAL A 9 14.36 -0.28 -1.11
C VAL A 9 14.21 -0.70 -2.57
N ARG A 10 13.19 -1.49 -2.92
CA ARG A 10 13.04 -1.95 -4.30
C ARG A 10 12.44 -0.86 -5.15
N PRO A 11 13.15 -0.42 -6.21
CA PRO A 11 12.63 0.63 -7.08
C PRO A 11 11.32 0.21 -7.74
N ALA A 12 10.42 1.18 -7.92
CA ALA A 12 9.18 0.94 -8.61
C ALA A 12 9.41 0.51 -10.06
N PRO A 13 8.64 -0.47 -10.56
CA PRO A 13 8.66 -0.78 -11.99
C PRO A 13 8.22 0.42 -12.81
N LYS A 14 8.58 0.41 -14.10
CA LYS A 14 8.17 1.48 -15.01
C LYS A 14 6.65 1.62 -15.02
N GLY A 15 6.19 2.86 -14.94
CA GLY A 15 4.77 3.18 -14.96
C GLY A 15 4.11 3.21 -13.59
N TYR A 16 4.85 2.92 -12.53
CA TYR A 16 4.35 3.02 -11.16
C TYR A 16 4.83 4.31 -10.49
N ILE A 17 4.04 4.81 -9.57
CA ILE A 17 4.45 5.87 -8.65
C ILE A 17 5.09 5.18 -7.44
N TRP A 18 6.33 5.55 -7.11
CA TRP A 18 7.07 4.96 -6.00
C TRP A 18 6.85 5.75 -4.72
N ILE A 19 6.34 5.08 -3.70
CA ILE A 19 6.11 5.64 -2.37
C ILE A 19 6.85 4.77 -1.36
N ARG A 20 7.59 5.39 -0.44
CA ARG A 20 8.52 4.66 0.43
C ARG A 20 8.08 4.57 1.89
N SER A 21 7.12 5.38 2.34
CA SER A 21 6.64 5.32 3.73
C SER A 21 5.13 5.39 3.80
N VAL A 22 4.58 4.93 4.92
CA VAL A 22 3.14 5.03 5.20
C VAL A 22 2.69 6.48 5.22
N ASN A 23 3.46 7.36 5.87
CA ASN A 23 3.11 8.77 5.93
C ASN A 23 3.10 9.43 4.56
N GLU A 24 4.07 9.09 3.70
CA GLU A 24 4.10 9.57 2.32
C GLU A 24 2.85 9.09 1.56
N ALA A 25 2.48 7.82 1.74
CA ALA A 25 1.29 7.26 1.09
C ALA A 25 0.02 8.00 1.52
N LYS A 26 -0.13 8.26 2.82
CA LYS A 26 -1.29 9.00 3.33
C LYS A 26 -1.38 10.39 2.70
N ARG A 27 -0.26 11.10 2.60
CA ARG A 27 -0.22 12.40 1.94
C ARG A 27 -0.62 12.30 0.47
N PHE A 28 -0.11 11.28 -0.21
CA PHE A 28 -0.44 11.07 -1.63
C PHE A 28 -1.94 10.82 -1.82
N PHE A 29 -2.53 9.90 -1.07
CA PHE A 29 -3.95 9.57 -1.22
C PHE A 29 -4.86 10.72 -0.81
N ASN A 30 -4.40 11.62 0.06
CA ASN A 30 -5.14 12.82 0.44
C ASN A 30 -4.88 14.01 -0.51
N SER A 31 -3.92 13.91 -1.42
CA SER A 31 -3.62 14.98 -2.39
C SER A 31 -4.68 15.03 -3.48
N SER A 32 -4.69 16.13 -4.25
CA SER A 32 -5.60 16.27 -5.38
C SER A 32 -5.38 15.19 -6.44
N ILE A 33 -4.15 14.75 -6.66
CA ILE A 33 -3.84 13.67 -7.58
C ILE A 33 -4.46 12.36 -7.08
N GLY A 34 -4.21 12.00 -5.82
CA GLY A 34 -4.74 10.76 -5.26
C GLY A 34 -6.25 10.73 -5.13
N LYS A 35 -6.88 11.90 -4.91
CA LYS A 35 -8.34 11.99 -4.81
C LYS A 35 -9.05 11.97 -6.16
N ASN A 36 -8.42 12.51 -7.19
CA ASN A 36 -9.07 12.74 -8.49
C ASN A 36 -8.68 11.72 -9.57
N ARG A 37 -7.70 10.86 -9.30
CA ARG A 37 -7.25 9.83 -10.25
C ARG A 37 -7.73 8.47 -9.78
N ILE A 38 -8.08 7.61 -10.74
CA ILE A 38 -8.45 6.23 -10.44
C ILE A 38 -7.16 5.44 -10.14
N VAL A 39 -7.10 4.82 -8.96
CA VAL A 39 -6.00 3.94 -8.57
C VAL A 39 -6.31 2.53 -9.05
N ALA A 40 -5.54 2.07 -10.03
CA ALA A 40 -5.72 0.74 -10.62
C ALA A 40 -5.14 -0.36 -9.74
N LEU A 41 -4.10 -0.04 -8.97
CA LEU A 41 -3.38 -1.04 -8.17
C LEU A 41 -2.53 -0.36 -7.10
N VAL A 42 -2.58 -0.91 -5.90
CA VAL A 42 -1.61 -0.62 -4.83
C VAL A 42 -0.80 -1.89 -4.61
N ASP A 43 0.47 -1.86 -5.00
CA ASP A 43 1.38 -3.00 -4.92
C ASP A 43 2.39 -2.72 -3.83
N LEU A 44 2.34 -3.48 -2.72
CA LEU A 44 3.10 -3.10 -1.54
C LEU A 44 3.82 -4.27 -0.88
N ASP A 45 4.98 -3.95 -0.27
CA ASP A 45 5.72 -4.80 0.63
C ASP A 45 5.08 -4.78 2.03
N HIS A 46 5.60 -5.55 2.97
CA HIS A 46 5.20 -5.50 4.39
C HIS A 46 6.14 -4.64 5.21
N ASP A 47 7.45 -4.90 5.11
CA ASP A 47 8.45 -4.26 5.98
C ASP A 47 8.91 -2.93 5.39
N ALA A 48 8.79 -1.86 6.16
CA ALA A 48 9.18 -0.52 5.73
C ALA A 48 10.65 -0.21 6.03
N GLY A 49 11.39 -1.11 6.69
CA GLY A 49 12.82 -0.94 6.96
C GLY A 49 13.12 0.37 7.68
N ASP A 50 14.04 1.16 7.14
CA ASP A 50 14.40 2.45 7.71
C ASP A 50 13.25 3.47 7.66
N PHE A 51 12.25 3.23 6.83
CA PHE A 51 11.07 4.09 6.71
C PHE A 51 9.96 3.74 7.70
N ALA A 52 10.14 2.71 8.54
CA ALA A 52 9.16 2.36 9.57
C ALA A 52 8.98 3.48 10.60
N SER A 53 9.97 4.34 10.80
CA SER A 53 9.82 5.53 11.66
C SER A 53 8.87 6.58 11.09
N PHE A 54 8.47 6.45 9.82
CA PHE A 54 7.56 7.39 9.15
C PHE A 54 6.17 6.74 8.95
N GLY A 55 5.62 6.18 10.00
CA GLY A 55 4.26 5.66 10.01
C GLY A 55 4.14 4.16 10.22
N GLY A 56 5.25 3.44 10.45
CA GLY A 56 5.25 2.00 10.70
C GLY A 56 5.44 1.17 9.46
N ASP A 57 5.28 -0.14 9.61
CA ASP A 57 5.28 -1.06 8.48
C ASP A 57 4.01 -0.90 7.64
N TYR A 58 4.04 -1.40 6.41
CA TYR A 58 3.01 -1.06 5.42
C TYR A 58 1.63 -1.64 5.72
N ILE A 59 1.50 -2.59 6.65
CA ILE A 59 0.19 -3.02 7.14
C ILE A 59 -0.58 -1.84 7.76
N ARG A 60 0.12 -0.85 8.31
CA ARG A 60 -0.50 0.36 8.85
C ARG A 60 -1.26 1.15 7.78
N LEU A 61 -0.79 1.09 6.55
CA LEU A 61 -1.51 1.71 5.44
C LEU A 61 -2.84 1.00 5.17
N LEU A 62 -2.86 -0.33 5.25
CA LEU A 62 -4.11 -1.09 5.11
C LEU A 62 -5.08 -0.78 6.25
N ASP A 63 -4.58 -0.62 7.48
CA ASP A 63 -5.41 -0.19 8.61
C ASP A 63 -6.03 1.17 8.34
N TRP A 64 -5.27 2.09 7.76
CA TRP A 64 -5.74 3.42 7.44
C TRP A 64 -6.76 3.40 6.29
N PHE A 65 -6.58 2.53 5.29
CA PHE A 65 -7.59 2.33 4.25
C PHE A 65 -8.92 1.87 4.87
N GLU A 66 -8.85 0.95 5.83
CA GLU A 66 -10.04 0.47 6.54
C GLU A 66 -10.71 1.60 7.32
N GLU A 67 -9.93 2.36 8.08
CA GLU A 67 -10.45 3.48 8.88
C GLU A 67 -11.14 4.54 8.03
N THR A 68 -10.63 4.78 6.84
CA THR A 68 -11.10 5.86 5.96
C THR A 68 -12.06 5.39 4.89
N GLY A 69 -12.42 4.11 4.88
CA GLY A 69 -13.35 3.54 3.92
C GLY A 69 -12.81 3.47 2.50
N ARG A 70 -11.50 3.46 2.33
CA ARG A 70 -10.88 3.34 1.02
C ARG A 70 -10.88 1.89 0.56
N ASN A 71 -10.97 1.68 -0.74
CA ASN A 71 -11.00 0.36 -1.35
C ASN A 71 -10.27 0.41 -2.69
N TYR A 72 -9.10 -0.20 -2.75
CA TYR A 72 -8.30 -0.29 -3.97
C TYR A 72 -7.94 -1.74 -4.24
N PRO A 73 -7.73 -2.15 -5.49
CA PRO A 73 -7.10 -3.45 -5.77
C PRO A 73 -5.68 -3.48 -5.18
N ILE A 74 -5.35 -4.57 -4.51
CA ILE A 74 -4.10 -4.69 -3.75
C ILE A 74 -3.33 -5.92 -4.22
N ARG A 75 -2.03 -5.74 -4.45
CA ARG A 75 -1.09 -6.83 -4.65
C ARG A 75 -0.02 -6.77 -3.56
N LEU A 76 0.34 -7.92 -3.02
CA LEU A 76 1.38 -8.02 -2.00
C LEU A 76 2.64 -8.59 -2.63
N HIS A 77 3.75 -7.85 -2.52
CA HIS A 77 5.06 -8.32 -2.98
C HIS A 77 6.03 -8.29 -1.78
N SER A 78 6.05 -9.32 -0.99
CA SER A 78 6.91 -9.37 0.20
C SER A 78 7.55 -10.73 0.33
N LEU A 79 8.75 -10.75 0.91
CA LEU A 79 9.44 -11.99 1.28
C LEU A 79 9.16 -12.38 2.74
N ASN A 80 8.24 -11.68 3.41
CA ASN A 80 7.85 -11.96 4.79
C ASN A 80 6.52 -12.72 4.81
N PRO A 81 6.54 -14.08 4.97
CA PRO A 81 5.29 -14.86 4.90
C PRO A 81 4.29 -14.51 5.99
N VAL A 82 4.77 -14.22 7.20
CA VAL A 82 3.90 -13.84 8.33
C VAL A 82 3.26 -12.48 8.05
N GLY A 83 4.05 -11.52 7.55
CA GLY A 83 3.55 -10.21 7.16
C GLY A 83 2.48 -10.30 6.08
N ILE A 84 2.70 -11.12 5.05
CA ILE A 84 1.72 -11.35 3.99
C ILE A 84 0.41 -11.91 4.58
N GLN A 85 0.49 -12.90 5.45
CA GLN A 85 -0.70 -13.48 6.07
C GLN A 85 -1.49 -12.45 6.86
N ASN A 86 -0.80 -11.60 7.63
CA ASN A 86 -1.45 -10.54 8.42
C ASN A 86 -2.13 -9.51 7.53
N MET A 87 -1.46 -9.09 6.45
CA MET A 87 -2.04 -8.15 5.49
C MET A 87 -3.24 -8.76 4.76
N ARG A 88 -3.13 -10.04 4.39
CA ARG A 88 -4.21 -10.75 3.70
C ARG A 88 -5.46 -10.87 4.56
N ARG A 89 -5.31 -11.02 5.88
CA ARG A 89 -6.45 -11.02 6.80
C ARG A 89 -7.23 -9.70 6.74
N VAL A 90 -6.52 -8.58 6.66
CA VAL A 90 -7.17 -7.27 6.52
C VAL A 90 -7.90 -7.17 5.18
N ILE A 91 -7.28 -7.63 4.11
CA ILE A 91 -7.87 -7.64 2.78
C ILE A 91 -9.17 -8.45 2.76
N ILE A 92 -9.13 -9.67 3.30
CA ILE A 92 -10.28 -10.57 3.35
C ILE A 92 -11.39 -9.98 4.22
N LYS A 93 -11.04 -9.48 5.39
CA LYS A 93 -11.99 -8.88 6.33
C LYS A 93 -12.81 -7.77 5.68
N ASN A 94 -12.17 -6.98 4.84
CA ASN A 94 -12.81 -5.82 4.20
C ASN A 94 -13.41 -6.14 2.83
N GLY A 95 -13.26 -7.36 2.35
CA GLY A 95 -13.77 -7.73 1.03
C GLY A 95 -13.06 -7.04 -0.12
N TRP A 96 -11.82 -6.59 0.09
CA TRP A 96 -11.04 -5.95 -0.96
C TRP A 96 -10.53 -6.97 -1.97
N LYS A 97 -10.27 -6.51 -3.19
CA LYS A 97 -9.72 -7.36 -4.24
C LYS A 97 -8.22 -7.53 -4.04
N GLU A 98 -7.77 -8.77 -3.93
CA GLU A 98 -6.34 -9.09 -3.98
C GLU A 98 -5.97 -9.54 -5.38
N VAL A 99 -4.94 -8.91 -5.96
CA VAL A 99 -4.37 -9.26 -7.27
C VAL A 99 -3.15 -10.14 -7.01
N LYS A 100 -3.06 -11.28 -7.67
CA LYS A 100 -1.94 -12.22 -7.48
C LYS A 100 -0.75 -11.96 -8.43
#